data_de7f9143bf3366f90b7a5a55310b7be4
#
_entry.id   de7f9143bf3366f90b7a5a55310b7be4
#
_cell.length_a   1.000
_cell.length_b   1.000
_cell.length_c   1.000
_cell.angle_alpha   90.00
_cell.angle_beta   90.00
_cell.angle_gamma   90.00
#
_symmetry.space_group_name_H-M   'P 1'
#
loop_
_entity.id
_entity.type
_entity.pdbx_description
1 polymer ?
#
loop_
_entity_poly.entity_id
_entity_poly.type
_entity_poly.pdbx_seq_one_letter_code
_entity_poly.pdbx_strand_id
1 'polypeptide(L)'
;MNRNTLAVMFALASSTAFAQGPDECAAFMDGRGLAVADEAAGAHGEQGRNRALAASVEPTITSAVWTPAAGSVPDFCRVSGYITTGDAKTGFGRVRFVVNLPSPWNGRFVMIGDGGFDGGVSGSTARLDQGYATANSDMGHNAQEFPGATFGFNNRAREIDYGWRATHVATVAAKGIIQTFYRGAPRYSYWEGCSTGGRQAAVAAQRFPKDYDGIVGGALFNSAIEIAMEQIWSSAVFFRDMNGDGVGFDNNITQADINALRDAVLAKCDVLENDSIRDSVVGNPQACAAVFGDADIEALGTARGLTPGQIQAIKDVYRGPHSSTGMRWHKGKPLGTEFSWGAFVVPTPANGNFPAQGGFSMELANFLWFEHDPGVPTVRRNDPSLLPEPGEWRWLDFDFDANTPTGRTVNPGTGPWTPNDGGGFMREILNGSDTNLRPFLVQRKGKYLLYHGWADGLIGGEPTVDYYEGIVRDTFGGDAARAQDQVRLFMVPGMGHCSGGIRGAAVGWDKLAPLVDWVENGKAPEQLVVRQDNATRTPEGNERILCPWPLQPTYVGPAGSGAENNPANWVAPNFECRARP
;
A
#
# COMPACT_ATOMS: atom_id res chain seq x y z
N MET A 1 52.12 -20.80 51.87
CA MET A 1 50.90 -21.01 51.11
C MET A 1 50.41 -19.65 50.57
N ASN A 2 50.90 -19.26 49.45
CA ASN A 2 50.54 -17.98 48.81
C ASN A 2 49.39 -18.19 47.83
N ARG A 3 48.31 -17.49 48.04
CA ARG A 3 47.20 -17.35 47.04
C ARG A 3 47.44 -16.09 46.21
N ASN A 4 47.84 -16.26 44.99
CA ASN A 4 47.85 -15.18 44.00
C ASN A 4 46.41 -14.95 43.49
N THR A 5 45.86 -13.78 43.77
CA THR A 5 44.62 -13.30 43.21
C THR A 5 44.94 -12.56 41.92
N LEU A 6 44.56 -13.13 40.80
CA LEU A 6 44.67 -12.49 39.47
C LEU A 6 43.46 -11.53 39.33
N ALA A 7 43.72 -10.24 39.36
CA ALA A 7 42.73 -9.23 39.03
C ALA A 7 42.65 -9.09 37.49
N VAL A 8 41.56 -9.52 36.91
CA VAL A 8 41.22 -9.26 35.48
C VAL A 8 40.69 -7.84 35.39
N MET A 9 41.48 -6.92 34.90
CA MET A 9 41.01 -5.59 34.49
C MET A 9 40.22 -5.75 33.19
N PHE A 10 38.90 -5.58 33.28
CA PHE A 10 38.08 -5.27 32.11
C PHE A 10 38.40 -3.84 31.68
N ALA A 11 39.13 -3.69 30.60
CA ALA A 11 39.24 -2.42 29.89
C ALA A 11 37.89 -2.14 29.23
N LEU A 12 37.11 -1.23 29.81
CA LEU A 12 36.00 -0.57 29.16
C LEU A 12 36.59 0.26 28.00
N ALA A 13 36.57 -0.30 26.80
CA ALA A 13 36.79 0.49 25.61
C ALA A 13 35.62 1.51 25.52
N SER A 14 35.89 2.73 25.98
CA SER A 14 35.03 3.86 25.66
C SER A 14 35.09 4.05 24.15
N SER A 15 34.04 3.59 23.45
CA SER A 15 33.82 4.00 22.08
C SER A 15 33.59 5.52 22.11
N THR A 16 34.60 6.29 21.78
CA THR A 16 34.44 7.69 21.43
C THR A 16 33.46 7.71 20.24
N ALA A 17 32.23 8.08 20.50
CA ALA A 17 31.29 8.38 19.45
C ALA A 17 31.91 9.52 18.64
N PHE A 18 32.38 9.21 17.43
CA PHE A 18 32.80 10.25 16.50
C PHE A 18 31.55 11.08 16.19
N ALA A 19 31.59 12.36 16.51
CA ALA A 19 30.54 13.27 16.16
C ALA A 19 30.46 13.33 14.63
N GLN A 20 29.37 12.81 14.07
CA GLN A 20 29.08 13.03 12.65
C GLN A 20 28.65 14.47 12.48
N GLY A 21 29.21 15.13 11.45
CA GLY A 21 29.02 16.55 11.23
C GLY A 21 29.07 16.93 9.75
N PRO A 22 29.13 18.26 9.48
CA PRO A 22 29.18 18.77 8.12
C PRO A 22 30.31 18.20 7.26
N ASP A 23 31.48 17.96 7.85
CA ASP A 23 32.67 17.45 7.11
C ASP A 23 32.47 16.02 6.63
N GLU A 24 31.93 15.14 7.49
CA GLU A 24 31.58 13.76 7.08
C GLU A 24 30.48 13.76 6.03
N CYS A 25 29.53 14.68 6.10
CA CYS A 25 28.49 14.85 5.09
C CYS A 25 29.07 15.29 3.74
N ALA A 26 29.91 16.33 3.75
CA ALA A 26 30.55 16.84 2.53
C ALA A 26 31.44 15.81 1.85
N ALA A 27 32.06 14.91 2.63
CA ALA A 27 32.95 13.86 2.12
C ALA A 27 32.29 12.89 1.13
N PHE A 28 30.97 12.80 1.08
CA PHE A 28 30.28 12.03 0.03
C PHE A 28 30.47 12.60 -1.38
N MET A 29 30.77 13.90 -1.50
CA MET A 29 31.03 14.55 -2.78
C MET A 29 32.49 14.37 -3.27
N ASP A 30 33.41 13.91 -2.41
CA ASP A 30 34.82 13.74 -2.73
C ASP A 30 35.15 12.37 -3.36
N GLY A 31 34.15 11.61 -3.79
CA GLY A 31 34.34 10.32 -4.46
C GLY A 31 34.80 9.19 -3.51
N ARG A 32 34.49 9.27 -2.23
CA ARG A 32 34.70 8.15 -1.30
C ARG A 32 33.93 6.93 -1.80
N GLY A 33 34.63 5.81 -1.97
CA GLY A 33 33.98 4.54 -2.26
C GLY A 33 32.95 4.22 -1.17
N LEU A 34 31.71 3.96 -1.57
CA LEU A 34 30.67 3.53 -0.66
C LEU A 34 30.94 2.08 -0.24
N ALA A 35 30.71 1.77 1.03
CA ALA A 35 30.69 0.39 1.46
C ALA A 35 29.57 -0.33 0.72
N VAL A 36 29.92 -1.34 -0.08
CA VAL A 36 28.92 -2.18 -0.74
C VAL A 36 28.36 -3.11 0.33
N ALA A 37 27.07 -2.94 0.65
CA ALA A 37 26.41 -3.90 1.52
C ALA A 37 26.37 -5.25 0.80
N ASP A 38 26.86 -6.30 1.47
CA ASP A 38 27.06 -7.66 0.93
C ASP A 38 25.75 -8.40 0.58
N GLU A 39 24.62 -7.68 0.56
CA GLU A 39 23.26 -8.21 0.44
C GLU A 39 22.75 -8.34 -1.01
N ALA A 40 23.52 -7.92 -2.02
CA ALA A 40 23.13 -7.98 -3.43
C ALA A 40 22.91 -9.41 -3.98
N ALA A 41 23.17 -10.44 -3.19
CA ALA A 41 23.24 -11.85 -3.63
C ALA A 41 21.98 -12.69 -3.29
N GLY A 42 20.85 -12.10 -2.89
CA GLY A 42 19.78 -12.85 -2.25
C GLY A 42 18.37 -12.78 -2.85
N ALA A 43 18.19 -12.57 -4.15
CA ALA A 43 16.88 -12.77 -4.76
C ALA A 43 16.54 -14.28 -4.76
N HIS A 44 15.71 -14.72 -3.81
CA HIS A 44 15.11 -16.04 -3.81
C HIS A 44 13.76 -15.97 -4.53
N GLY A 45 13.61 -16.76 -5.61
CA GLY A 45 12.28 -17.01 -6.15
C GLY A 45 12.18 -17.31 -7.63
N GLU A 46 13.17 -16.98 -8.46
CA GLU A 46 13.14 -17.39 -9.86
C GLU A 46 14.47 -18.02 -10.29
N GLN A 47 14.36 -19.27 -10.66
CA GLN A 47 15.48 -20.05 -11.20
C GLN A 47 16.09 -19.35 -12.42
N GLY A 48 17.23 -18.71 -12.21
CA GLY A 48 18.20 -18.43 -13.29
C GLY A 48 18.03 -17.16 -14.12
N ARG A 49 16.86 -16.52 -14.21
CA ARG A 49 16.65 -15.34 -15.09
C ARG A 49 16.98 -14.00 -14.42
N ASN A 50 16.84 -13.87 -13.11
CA ASN A 50 17.01 -12.62 -12.39
C ASN A 50 18.43 -12.41 -11.78
N ARG A 51 19.31 -13.38 -11.91
CA ARG A 51 20.67 -13.32 -11.35
C ARG A 51 21.56 -12.24 -12.00
N ALA A 52 21.25 -11.85 -13.23
CA ALA A 52 21.97 -10.82 -13.98
C ALA A 52 21.53 -9.38 -13.65
N LEU A 53 20.40 -9.20 -12.95
CA LEU A 53 19.85 -7.89 -12.59
C LEU A 53 20.35 -7.35 -11.25
N ALA A 54 21.07 -8.18 -10.48
CA ALA A 54 21.77 -7.82 -9.24
C ALA A 54 23.21 -7.35 -9.49
N ALA A 55 23.54 -6.88 -10.68
CA ALA A 55 24.84 -6.28 -10.97
C ALA A 55 25.05 -5.07 -10.06
N SER A 56 26.26 -4.96 -9.52
CA SER A 56 26.75 -3.98 -8.55
C SER A 56 25.90 -2.71 -8.45
N VAL A 57 25.21 -2.53 -7.32
CA VAL A 57 24.51 -1.29 -7.02
C VAL A 57 25.56 -0.24 -6.68
N GLU A 58 26.09 0.44 -7.70
CA GLU A 58 26.98 1.59 -7.51
C GLU A 58 26.16 2.88 -7.66
N PRO A 59 25.78 3.54 -6.54
CA PRO A 59 25.05 4.78 -6.61
C PRO A 59 25.97 5.92 -7.04
N THR A 60 25.45 6.80 -7.89
CA THR A 60 26.04 8.11 -8.18
C THR A 60 25.46 9.11 -7.21
N ILE A 61 26.28 9.66 -6.32
CA ILE A 61 25.88 10.72 -5.40
C ILE A 61 25.87 12.06 -6.17
N THR A 62 24.77 12.79 -6.08
CA THR A 62 24.59 14.08 -6.75
C THR A 62 24.58 15.26 -5.79
N SER A 63 24.30 15.01 -4.51
CA SER A 63 24.28 16.03 -3.47
C SER A 63 24.46 15.41 -2.10
N ALA A 64 25.20 16.11 -1.23
CA ALA A 64 25.31 15.81 0.19
C ALA A 64 25.29 17.14 0.96
N VAL A 65 24.23 17.38 1.73
CA VAL A 65 23.97 18.67 2.38
C VAL A 65 23.70 18.45 3.86
N TRP A 66 24.50 19.09 4.71
CA TRP A 66 24.23 19.15 6.13
C TRP A 66 23.08 20.15 6.40
N THR A 67 22.04 19.71 7.07
CA THR A 67 20.86 20.50 7.42
C THR A 67 20.84 20.68 8.93
N PRO A 68 20.92 21.94 9.43
CA PRO A 68 20.80 22.22 10.86
C PRO A 68 19.45 21.84 11.44
N ALA A 69 19.42 21.57 12.75
CA ALA A 69 18.20 21.25 13.48
C ALA A 69 17.13 22.33 13.33
N ALA A 70 15.87 21.89 13.20
CA ALA A 70 14.71 22.76 13.10
C ALA A 70 13.49 22.14 13.78
N GLY A 71 12.95 22.80 14.79
CA GLY A 71 11.85 22.28 15.59
C GLY A 71 12.22 20.98 16.30
N SER A 72 11.48 19.90 16.06
CA SER A 72 11.79 18.56 16.60
C SER A 72 12.77 17.77 15.74
N VAL A 73 13.07 18.22 14.53
CA VAL A 73 14.00 17.54 13.61
C VAL A 73 15.44 17.88 14.01
N PRO A 74 16.29 16.89 14.31
CA PRO A 74 17.69 17.11 14.67
C PRO A 74 18.52 17.57 13.46
N ASP A 75 19.77 17.92 13.68
CA ASP A 75 20.75 18.04 12.60
C ASP A 75 20.83 16.75 11.80
N PHE A 76 20.95 16.83 10.48
CA PHE A 76 21.10 15.65 9.63
C PHE A 76 21.87 15.93 8.34
N CYS A 77 22.54 14.91 7.83
CA CYS A 77 23.08 14.94 6.47
C CYS A 77 22.04 14.40 5.50
N ARG A 78 21.71 15.15 4.46
CA ARG A 78 20.87 14.70 3.34
C ARG A 78 21.74 14.32 2.16
N VAL A 79 21.75 13.06 1.80
CA VAL A 79 22.47 12.51 0.65
C VAL A 79 21.47 12.16 -0.44
N SER A 80 21.64 12.72 -1.64
CA SER A 80 20.82 12.44 -2.81
C SER A 80 21.67 11.83 -3.92
N GLY A 81 21.07 10.92 -4.68
CA GLY A 81 21.77 10.25 -5.76
C GLY A 81 20.83 9.42 -6.63
N TYR A 82 21.43 8.64 -7.50
CA TYR A 82 20.69 7.69 -8.33
C TYR A 82 21.51 6.42 -8.60
N ILE A 83 20.80 5.36 -8.97
CA ILE A 83 21.35 4.11 -9.49
C ILE A 83 20.86 3.96 -10.93
N THR A 84 21.80 3.72 -11.86
CA THR A 84 21.44 3.36 -13.25
C THR A 84 21.04 1.89 -13.28
N THR A 85 19.94 1.59 -13.92
CA THR A 85 19.36 0.25 -14.05
C THR A 85 19.12 -0.13 -15.50
N GLY A 86 18.87 -1.41 -15.76
CA GLY A 86 18.63 -1.91 -17.10
C GLY A 86 19.89 -2.06 -17.96
N ASP A 87 19.68 -2.29 -19.23
CA ASP A 87 20.71 -2.52 -20.24
C ASP A 87 20.23 -2.14 -21.64
N ALA A 88 21.07 -2.34 -22.65
CA ALA A 88 20.71 -2.02 -24.04
C ALA A 88 19.53 -2.83 -24.59
N LYS A 89 19.18 -3.98 -23.97
CA LYS A 89 18.07 -4.83 -24.40
C LYS A 89 16.75 -4.44 -23.76
N THR A 90 16.80 -4.05 -22.48
CA THR A 90 15.62 -3.71 -21.67
C THR A 90 15.33 -2.22 -21.64
N GLY A 91 16.22 -1.40 -22.21
CA GLY A 91 16.26 0.04 -22.00
C GLY A 91 17.00 0.37 -20.69
N PHE A 92 17.20 1.67 -20.44
CA PHE A 92 17.83 2.16 -19.24
C PHE A 92 16.82 2.87 -18.35
N GLY A 93 16.89 2.56 -17.05
CA GLY A 93 16.18 3.24 -15.98
C GLY A 93 17.14 4.03 -15.08
N ARG A 94 16.57 4.86 -14.24
CA ARG A 94 17.30 5.59 -13.21
C ARG A 94 16.45 5.64 -11.94
N VAL A 95 16.92 4.96 -10.91
CA VAL A 95 16.30 4.99 -9.58
C VAL A 95 16.95 6.10 -8.79
N ARG A 96 16.26 7.21 -8.58
CA ARG A 96 16.70 8.29 -7.71
C ARG A 96 16.33 7.97 -6.27
N PHE A 97 17.16 8.43 -5.34
CA PHE A 97 16.93 8.23 -3.92
C PHE A 97 17.41 9.43 -3.10
N VAL A 98 16.89 9.53 -1.89
CA VAL A 98 17.40 10.38 -0.84
C VAL A 98 17.59 9.56 0.42
N VAL A 99 18.68 9.86 1.16
CA VAL A 99 18.96 9.29 2.48
C VAL A 99 19.18 10.43 3.46
N ASN A 100 18.46 10.44 4.58
CA ASN A 100 18.67 11.39 5.65
C ASN A 100 19.31 10.68 6.85
N LEU A 101 20.40 11.25 7.34
CA LEU A 101 21.29 10.69 8.35
C LEU A 101 21.30 11.61 9.57
N PRO A 102 20.45 11.39 10.59
CA PRO A 102 20.33 12.27 11.75
C PRO A 102 21.55 12.18 12.69
N SER A 103 21.78 13.27 13.43
CA SER A 103 22.72 13.29 14.53
C SER A 103 22.02 13.82 15.80
N PRO A 104 21.79 12.96 16.82
CA PRO A 104 22.28 11.60 16.99
C PRO A 104 21.46 10.52 16.25
N TRP A 105 22.10 9.42 15.89
CA TRP A 105 21.49 8.24 15.28
C TRP A 105 21.20 7.16 16.34
N ASN A 106 20.02 6.52 16.26
CA ASN A 106 19.60 5.47 17.18
C ASN A 106 20.01 4.05 16.75
N GLY A 107 20.77 3.90 15.67
CA GLY A 107 21.20 2.60 15.13
C GLY A 107 20.17 1.91 14.23
N ARG A 108 19.06 2.59 13.89
CA ARG A 108 17.98 2.05 13.07
C ARG A 108 17.88 2.74 11.72
N PHE A 109 17.42 1.98 10.74
CA PHE A 109 17.10 2.47 9.40
C PHE A 109 15.62 2.19 9.10
N VAL A 110 14.94 3.14 8.47
CA VAL A 110 13.61 2.94 7.91
C VAL A 110 13.54 3.43 6.47
N MET A 111 13.12 2.56 5.57
CA MET A 111 12.76 2.91 4.21
C MET A 111 11.29 3.27 4.17
N ILE A 112 10.97 4.42 3.59
CA ILE A 112 9.60 4.93 3.46
C ILE A 112 9.11 4.60 2.06
N GLY A 113 7.99 3.89 1.98
CA GLY A 113 7.32 3.55 0.72
C GLY A 113 6.55 4.73 0.14
N ASP A 114 6.31 4.67 -1.16
CA ASP A 114 5.68 5.73 -1.95
C ASP A 114 4.21 5.42 -2.26
N GLY A 115 3.50 6.38 -2.87
CA GLY A 115 2.09 6.26 -3.27
C GLY A 115 1.89 6.29 -4.78
N GLY A 116 0.90 5.59 -5.30
CA GLY A 116 0.51 5.69 -6.72
C GLY A 116 1.68 5.54 -7.69
N PHE A 117 1.78 6.49 -8.62
CA PHE A 117 2.89 6.67 -9.55
C PHE A 117 3.73 7.90 -9.16
N ASP A 118 4.06 8.06 -7.86
CA ASP A 118 4.64 9.30 -7.33
C ASP A 118 5.82 9.84 -8.16
N GLY A 119 6.80 8.99 -8.47
CA GLY A 119 7.95 9.39 -9.30
C GLY A 119 8.75 10.56 -8.73
N GLY A 120 8.55 10.89 -7.47
CA GLY A 120 9.26 11.91 -6.72
C GLY A 120 10.21 11.33 -5.69
N VAL A 121 11.10 12.16 -5.18
CA VAL A 121 11.94 11.84 -4.02
C VAL A 121 11.61 12.87 -2.95
N SER A 122 10.67 12.54 -2.07
CA SER A 122 10.12 13.49 -1.10
C SER A 122 11.16 13.99 -0.08
N GLY A 123 12.19 13.18 0.19
CA GLY A 123 13.16 13.48 1.23
C GLY A 123 12.51 13.66 2.60
N SER A 124 11.47 12.89 2.89
CA SER A 124 10.71 12.97 4.12
C SER A 124 11.61 13.03 5.35
N THR A 125 11.33 13.97 6.25
CA THR A 125 11.98 14.08 7.57
C THR A 125 11.23 13.31 8.66
N ALA A 126 10.18 12.57 8.30
CA ALA A 126 9.49 11.68 9.21
C ALA A 126 10.49 10.73 9.88
N ARG A 127 10.32 10.45 11.16
CA ARG A 127 11.16 9.58 11.98
C ARG A 127 12.58 10.11 12.31
N LEU A 128 13.02 11.26 11.76
CA LEU A 128 14.33 11.86 12.13
C LEU A 128 14.35 12.32 13.59
N ASP A 129 13.24 12.86 14.09
CA ASP A 129 13.06 13.26 15.48
C ASP A 129 13.17 12.08 16.47
N GLN A 130 12.96 10.86 15.98
CA GLN A 130 13.14 9.62 16.73
C GLN A 130 14.56 9.02 16.53
N GLY A 131 15.41 9.69 15.76
CA GLY A 131 16.79 9.28 15.50
C GLY A 131 16.97 8.18 14.44
N TYR A 132 15.98 7.87 13.63
CA TYR A 132 16.12 6.91 12.53
C TYR A 132 16.87 7.54 11.35
N ALA A 133 17.81 6.81 10.77
CA ALA A 133 18.20 7.08 9.39
C ALA A 133 17.04 6.70 8.46
N THR A 134 16.70 7.57 7.51
CA THR A 134 15.55 7.36 6.62
C THR A 134 15.96 7.40 5.16
N ALA A 135 15.23 6.71 4.31
CA ALA A 135 15.38 6.85 2.86
C ALA A 135 14.03 6.69 2.15
N ASN A 136 13.95 7.22 0.94
CA ASN A 136 12.92 6.89 -0.04
C ASN A 136 13.48 6.99 -1.48
N SER A 137 12.73 6.51 -2.45
CA SER A 137 13.10 6.52 -3.87
C SER A 137 11.97 7.08 -4.73
N ASP A 138 12.26 7.31 -6.01
CA ASP A 138 11.26 7.70 -7.01
C ASP A 138 10.62 6.50 -7.74
N MET A 139 10.76 5.31 -7.21
CA MET A 139 10.30 4.07 -7.84
C MET A 139 10.83 3.84 -9.28
N GLY A 140 11.94 4.51 -9.67
CA GLY A 140 12.60 4.31 -10.95
C GLY A 140 12.14 5.20 -12.10
N HIS A 141 11.37 6.24 -11.81
CA HIS A 141 10.98 7.24 -12.81
C HIS A 141 10.88 8.65 -12.21
N ASN A 142 10.91 9.63 -13.08
CA ASN A 142 10.71 11.04 -12.73
C ASN A 142 9.33 11.48 -13.21
N ALA A 143 8.42 11.81 -12.31
CA ALA A 143 7.07 12.23 -12.68
C ALA A 143 7.01 13.54 -13.49
N GLN A 144 8.04 14.39 -13.44
CA GLN A 144 8.13 15.58 -14.27
C GLN A 144 8.48 15.24 -15.73
N GLU A 145 9.27 14.18 -15.96
CA GLU A 145 9.62 13.67 -17.29
C GLU A 145 8.57 12.68 -17.80
N PHE A 146 8.03 11.86 -16.90
CA PHE A 146 7.09 10.78 -17.18
C PHE A 146 5.88 10.89 -16.24
N PRO A 147 4.91 11.76 -16.54
CA PRO A 147 3.74 11.91 -15.69
C PRO A 147 2.89 10.64 -15.67
N GLY A 148 2.34 10.31 -14.50
CA GLY A 148 1.56 9.10 -14.29
C GLY A 148 2.36 7.84 -14.60
N ALA A 149 1.76 6.90 -15.33
CA ALA A 149 2.39 5.64 -15.72
C ALA A 149 3.13 5.67 -17.07
N THR A 150 3.28 6.85 -17.70
CA THR A 150 3.92 6.98 -19.03
C THR A 150 5.39 6.52 -19.06
N PHE A 151 6.02 6.39 -17.89
CA PHE A 151 7.38 5.86 -17.77
C PHE A 151 7.54 4.43 -18.28
N GLY A 152 6.46 3.64 -18.27
CA GLY A 152 6.47 2.25 -18.71
C GLY A 152 6.55 2.09 -20.20
N PHE A 153 6.05 3.07 -20.96
CA PHE A 153 5.97 2.94 -22.41
C PHE A 153 7.33 2.64 -23.05
N ASN A 154 7.39 1.51 -23.74
CA ASN A 154 8.55 1.02 -24.47
C ASN A 154 9.87 1.04 -23.64
N ASN A 155 9.77 0.85 -22.34
CA ASN A 155 10.93 0.80 -21.44
C ASN A 155 10.77 -0.24 -20.32
N ARG A 156 11.15 -1.46 -20.63
CA ARG A 156 11.07 -2.59 -19.70
C ARG A 156 11.89 -2.39 -18.41
N ALA A 157 12.99 -1.66 -18.47
CA ALA A 157 13.80 -1.39 -17.29
C ALA A 157 13.02 -0.57 -16.24
N ARG A 158 12.27 0.46 -16.68
CA ARG A 158 11.46 1.29 -15.78
C ARG A 158 10.24 0.54 -15.22
N GLU A 159 9.63 -0.32 -16.02
CA GLU A 159 8.55 -1.18 -15.52
C GLU A 159 9.04 -2.11 -14.42
N ILE A 160 10.20 -2.73 -14.61
CA ILE A 160 10.86 -3.57 -13.61
C ILE A 160 11.25 -2.74 -12.38
N ASP A 161 11.77 -1.53 -12.56
CA ASP A 161 12.11 -0.62 -11.46
C ASP A 161 10.87 -0.30 -10.63
N TYR A 162 9.81 0.17 -11.26
CA TYR A 162 8.54 0.46 -10.59
C TYR A 162 7.94 -0.79 -9.94
N GLY A 163 8.01 -1.93 -10.62
CA GLY A 163 7.47 -3.20 -10.15
C GLY A 163 8.12 -3.69 -8.85
N TRP A 164 9.45 -3.69 -8.79
CA TRP A 164 10.16 -4.27 -7.65
C TRP A 164 11.63 -3.85 -7.47
N ARG A 165 12.37 -3.56 -8.56
CA ARG A 165 13.82 -3.40 -8.46
C ARG A 165 14.23 -2.12 -7.73
N ALA A 166 13.53 -1.01 -7.93
CA ALA A 166 13.83 0.27 -7.28
C ALA A 166 13.81 0.15 -5.75
N THR A 167 12.83 -0.58 -5.20
CA THR A 167 12.71 -0.84 -3.75
C THR A 167 14.00 -1.44 -3.20
N HIS A 168 14.55 -2.45 -3.87
CA HIS A 168 15.75 -3.16 -3.43
C HIS A 168 17.03 -2.32 -3.63
N VAL A 169 17.27 -1.81 -4.84
CA VAL A 169 18.53 -1.12 -5.13
C VAL A 169 18.67 0.17 -4.31
N ALA A 170 17.60 0.90 -4.06
CA ALA A 170 17.61 2.07 -3.19
C ALA A 170 17.89 1.69 -1.74
N THR A 171 17.34 0.57 -1.25
CA THR A 171 17.63 0.05 0.10
C THR A 171 19.09 -0.34 0.28
N VAL A 172 19.68 -1.03 -0.69
CA VAL A 172 21.09 -1.43 -0.67
C VAL A 172 21.99 -0.18 -0.67
N ALA A 173 21.70 0.79 -1.55
CA ALA A 173 22.44 2.04 -1.59
C ALA A 173 22.33 2.82 -0.27
N ALA A 174 21.12 2.93 0.30
CA ALA A 174 20.90 3.61 1.58
C ALA A 174 21.71 2.96 2.71
N LYS A 175 21.70 1.64 2.81
CA LYS A 175 22.49 0.91 3.82
C LYS A 175 24.01 1.14 3.65
N GLY A 176 24.50 1.18 2.41
CA GLY A 176 25.90 1.51 2.11
C GLY A 176 26.27 2.93 2.54
N ILE A 177 25.41 3.90 2.28
CA ILE A 177 25.57 5.29 2.71
C ILE A 177 25.56 5.39 4.24
N ILE A 178 24.61 4.74 4.92
CA ILE A 178 24.51 4.68 6.38
C ILE A 178 25.80 4.09 6.97
N GLN A 179 26.26 2.96 6.45
CA GLN A 179 27.48 2.29 6.92
C GLN A 179 28.71 3.16 6.73
N THR A 180 28.80 3.90 5.62
CA THR A 180 29.89 4.81 5.33
C THR A 180 29.88 6.00 6.31
N PHE A 181 28.73 6.62 6.53
CA PHE A 181 28.60 7.80 7.37
C PHE A 181 28.82 7.50 8.86
N TYR A 182 28.13 6.48 9.39
CA TYR A 182 28.23 6.13 10.81
C TYR A 182 29.37 5.14 11.14
N ARG A 183 30.09 4.67 10.12
CA ARG A 183 31.15 3.63 10.26
C ARG A 183 30.62 2.33 10.86
N GLY A 184 29.35 2.04 10.60
CA GLY A 184 28.65 0.85 11.09
C GLY A 184 27.33 0.63 10.37
N ALA A 185 26.99 -0.63 10.13
CA ALA A 185 25.71 -0.99 9.52
C ALA A 185 24.54 -0.70 10.48
N PRO A 186 23.32 -0.47 9.97
CA PRO A 186 22.15 -0.40 10.82
C PRO A 186 21.97 -1.71 11.60
N ARG A 187 21.70 -1.57 12.90
CA ARG A 187 21.42 -2.73 13.77
C ARG A 187 20.09 -3.38 13.41
N TYR A 188 19.12 -2.56 13.02
CA TYR A 188 17.81 -2.98 12.54
C TYR A 188 17.39 -2.14 11.34
N SER A 189 16.73 -2.77 10.41
CA SER A 189 16.21 -2.17 9.17
C SER A 189 14.72 -2.42 9.05
N TYR A 190 13.95 -1.37 8.80
CA TYR A 190 12.50 -1.41 8.71
C TYR A 190 11.99 -0.87 7.39
N TRP A 191 10.81 -1.34 7.00
CA TRP A 191 9.99 -0.77 5.94
C TRP A 191 8.68 -0.24 6.52
N GLU A 192 8.26 0.95 6.07
CA GLU A 192 6.93 1.49 6.36
C GLU A 192 6.32 2.03 5.07
N GLY A 193 5.17 1.46 4.65
CA GLY A 193 4.49 1.91 3.43
C GLY A 193 3.04 1.47 3.33
N CYS A 194 2.26 2.24 2.55
CA CYS A 194 0.84 2.02 2.32
C CYS A 194 0.52 2.16 0.83
N SER A 195 -0.56 1.56 0.33
CA SER A 195 -0.96 1.64 -1.07
C SER A 195 0.10 1.00 -1.99
N THR A 196 0.66 1.74 -2.94
CA THR A 196 1.85 1.30 -3.69
C THR A 196 3.00 0.97 -2.74
N GLY A 197 3.20 1.74 -1.65
CA GLY A 197 4.15 1.42 -0.58
C GLY A 197 3.83 0.10 0.15
N GLY A 198 2.55 -0.25 0.27
CA GLY A 198 2.09 -1.57 0.72
C GLY A 198 2.43 -2.69 -0.28
N ARG A 199 2.33 -2.43 -1.59
CA ARG A 199 2.82 -3.34 -2.63
C ARG A 199 4.34 -3.53 -2.54
N GLN A 200 5.08 -2.45 -2.39
CA GLN A 200 6.54 -2.50 -2.19
C GLN A 200 6.91 -3.30 -0.93
N ALA A 201 6.13 -3.18 0.17
CA ALA A 201 6.26 -4.00 1.38
C ALA A 201 6.12 -5.50 1.08
N ALA A 202 5.08 -5.88 0.32
CA ALA A 202 4.84 -7.27 -0.08
C ALA A 202 5.96 -7.79 -1.00
N VAL A 203 6.39 -6.98 -1.96
CA VAL A 203 7.53 -7.28 -2.86
C VAL A 203 8.82 -7.48 -2.06
N ALA A 204 9.09 -6.62 -1.07
CA ALA A 204 10.27 -6.74 -0.21
C ALA A 204 10.26 -8.06 0.58
N ALA A 205 9.13 -8.40 1.20
CA ALA A 205 8.97 -9.66 1.94
C ALA A 205 9.13 -10.90 1.04
N GLN A 206 8.62 -10.84 -0.19
CA GLN A 206 8.63 -11.93 -1.16
C GLN A 206 9.99 -12.13 -1.82
N ARG A 207 10.57 -11.03 -2.36
CA ARG A 207 11.74 -11.09 -3.26
C ARG A 207 13.06 -10.80 -2.55
N PHE A 208 13.04 -9.98 -1.50
CA PHE A 208 14.23 -9.46 -0.83
C PHE A 208 14.21 -9.71 0.69
N PRO A 209 14.13 -10.97 1.11
CA PRO A 209 13.91 -11.35 2.51
C PRO A 209 15.02 -10.90 3.48
N LYS A 210 16.15 -10.42 2.96
CA LYS A 210 17.29 -9.94 3.77
C LYS A 210 17.31 -8.42 3.96
N ASP A 211 16.45 -7.67 3.23
CA ASP A 211 16.52 -6.21 3.24
C ASP A 211 16.04 -5.62 4.57
N TYR A 212 15.08 -6.28 5.24
CA TYR A 212 14.49 -5.74 6.46
C TYR A 212 14.34 -6.80 7.54
N ASP A 213 14.34 -6.34 8.80
CA ASP A 213 14.01 -7.15 9.98
C ASP A 213 12.52 -7.09 10.29
N GLY A 214 11.90 -5.97 9.95
CA GLY A 214 10.46 -5.76 10.11
C GLY A 214 9.87 -4.93 8.98
N ILE A 215 8.65 -5.28 8.59
CA ILE A 215 7.90 -4.64 7.50
C ILE A 215 6.51 -4.23 7.99
N VAL A 216 6.13 -2.97 7.78
CA VAL A 216 4.74 -2.48 7.86
C VAL A 216 4.21 -2.31 6.45
N GLY A 217 3.12 -3.00 6.13
CA GLY A 217 2.40 -2.86 4.87
C GLY A 217 0.93 -2.54 5.08
N GLY A 218 0.49 -1.39 4.60
CA GLY A 218 -0.90 -0.95 4.70
C GLY A 218 -1.61 -0.89 3.36
N ALA A 219 -2.94 -1.07 3.35
CA ALA A 219 -3.82 -0.94 2.19
C ALA A 219 -3.17 -1.50 0.91
N LEU A 220 -2.86 -2.80 0.92
CA LEU A 220 -1.98 -3.45 -0.05
C LEU A 220 -2.48 -3.35 -1.49
N PHE A 221 -1.69 -2.73 -2.35
CA PHE A 221 -1.85 -2.81 -3.80
C PHE A 221 -1.04 -3.98 -4.38
N ASN A 222 -1.00 -5.12 -3.68
CA ASN A 222 -0.10 -6.23 -3.95
C ASN A 222 -0.52 -7.13 -5.11
N SER A 223 -1.81 -7.21 -5.44
CA SER A 223 -2.34 -7.83 -6.66
C SER A 223 -2.71 -6.74 -7.67
N ALA A 224 -1.70 -5.98 -8.11
CA ALA A 224 -1.88 -4.73 -8.84
C ALA A 224 -2.75 -4.88 -10.09
N ILE A 225 -2.60 -5.97 -10.84
CA ILE A 225 -3.37 -6.21 -12.07
C ILE A 225 -4.84 -6.47 -11.76
N GLU A 226 -5.14 -7.31 -10.76
CA GLU A 226 -6.50 -7.65 -10.37
C GLU A 226 -7.22 -6.46 -9.73
N ILE A 227 -6.52 -5.68 -8.91
CA ILE A 227 -7.06 -4.45 -8.33
C ILE A 227 -7.32 -3.41 -9.42
N ALA A 228 -6.42 -3.27 -10.42
CA ALA A 228 -6.66 -2.38 -11.55
C ALA A 228 -7.90 -2.80 -12.37
N MET A 229 -8.10 -4.10 -12.57
CA MET A 229 -9.33 -4.61 -13.21
C MET A 229 -10.59 -4.25 -12.41
N GLU A 230 -10.53 -4.37 -11.07
CA GLU A 230 -11.64 -3.99 -10.20
C GLU A 230 -11.93 -2.48 -10.31
N GLN A 231 -10.91 -1.65 -10.33
CA GLN A 231 -11.05 -0.20 -10.45
C GLN A 231 -11.56 0.24 -11.82
N ILE A 232 -11.11 -0.41 -12.90
CA ILE A 232 -11.65 -0.19 -14.26
C ILE A 232 -13.15 -0.57 -14.27
N TRP A 233 -13.49 -1.73 -13.72
CA TRP A 233 -14.86 -2.22 -13.66
C TRP A 233 -15.77 -1.27 -12.90
N SER A 234 -15.44 -0.96 -11.65
CA SER A 234 -16.29 -0.15 -10.76
C SER A 234 -16.43 1.30 -11.25
N SER A 235 -15.47 1.80 -12.03
CA SER A 235 -15.60 3.10 -12.69
C SER A 235 -16.43 3.00 -13.98
N ALA A 236 -16.16 1.98 -14.82
CA ALA A 236 -16.81 1.85 -16.12
C ALA A 236 -18.35 1.71 -16.02
N VAL A 237 -18.86 1.06 -14.98
CA VAL A 237 -20.32 0.89 -14.79
C VAL A 237 -21.08 2.21 -14.67
N PHE A 238 -20.41 3.29 -14.22
CA PHE A 238 -20.99 4.62 -14.14
C PHE A 238 -20.71 5.50 -15.36
N PHE A 239 -19.65 5.21 -16.12
CA PHE A 239 -19.23 6.02 -17.26
C PHE A 239 -19.81 5.56 -18.60
N ARG A 240 -20.29 4.33 -18.71
CA ARG A 240 -20.70 3.77 -20.00
C ARG A 240 -21.86 4.53 -20.62
N ASP A 241 -21.80 4.71 -21.92
CA ASP A 241 -22.91 5.07 -22.78
C ASP A 241 -23.76 3.80 -22.99
N MET A 242 -24.90 3.74 -22.33
CA MET A 242 -25.80 2.59 -22.36
C MET A 242 -26.95 2.76 -23.35
N ASN A 243 -27.24 4.00 -23.78
CA ASN A 243 -28.33 4.32 -24.70
C ASN A 243 -27.84 4.52 -26.15
N GLY A 244 -26.53 4.62 -26.37
CA GLY A 244 -25.91 4.72 -27.69
C GLY A 244 -26.02 6.12 -28.32
N ASP A 245 -26.23 7.15 -27.52
CA ASP A 245 -26.36 8.54 -28.02
C ASP A 245 -24.99 9.25 -28.16
N GLY A 246 -23.89 8.56 -27.80
CA GLY A 246 -22.55 9.10 -27.86
C GLY A 246 -22.15 9.89 -26.60
N VAL A 247 -23.03 9.95 -25.59
CA VAL A 247 -22.78 10.61 -24.32
C VAL A 247 -22.77 9.56 -23.22
N GLY A 248 -21.65 9.41 -22.50
CA GLY A 248 -21.56 8.52 -21.36
C GLY A 248 -22.32 9.04 -20.12
N PHE A 249 -22.18 8.33 -19.01
CA PHE A 249 -22.76 8.62 -17.70
C PHE A 249 -24.25 8.27 -17.52
N ASP A 250 -24.81 7.44 -18.37
CA ASP A 250 -26.24 7.04 -18.25
C ASP A 250 -26.59 6.41 -16.91
N ASN A 251 -25.64 5.71 -16.30
CA ASN A 251 -25.81 5.05 -15.02
C ASN A 251 -25.22 5.85 -13.83
N ASN A 252 -24.79 7.09 -14.05
CA ASN A 252 -24.19 7.87 -12.97
C ASN A 252 -25.21 8.20 -11.88
N ILE A 253 -24.73 8.23 -10.63
CA ILE A 253 -25.52 8.52 -9.43
C ILE A 253 -24.99 9.77 -8.73
N THR A 254 -25.84 10.43 -7.97
CA THR A 254 -25.47 11.67 -7.27
C THR A 254 -24.82 11.39 -5.92
N GLN A 255 -24.13 12.39 -5.36
CA GLN A 255 -23.61 12.31 -3.98
C GLN A 255 -24.74 12.06 -2.97
N ALA A 256 -25.95 12.55 -3.23
CA ALA A 256 -27.13 12.30 -2.39
C ALA A 256 -27.57 10.83 -2.44
N ASP A 257 -27.39 10.15 -3.58
CA ASP A 257 -27.69 8.72 -3.72
C ASP A 257 -26.63 7.88 -3.01
N ILE A 258 -25.36 8.25 -3.15
CA ILE A 258 -24.25 7.61 -2.41
C ILE A 258 -24.47 7.72 -0.90
N ASN A 259 -24.85 8.90 -0.41
CA ASN A 259 -25.14 9.11 1.01
C ASN A 259 -26.32 8.24 1.49
N ALA A 260 -27.39 8.15 0.68
CA ALA A 260 -28.54 7.32 1.01
C ALA A 260 -28.19 5.82 1.02
N LEU A 261 -27.34 5.38 0.10
CA LEU A 261 -26.83 4.00 0.07
C LEU A 261 -26.02 3.70 1.34
N ARG A 262 -25.07 4.58 1.70
CA ARG A 262 -24.30 4.46 2.94
C ARG A 262 -25.22 4.36 4.17
N ASP A 263 -26.21 5.24 4.27
CA ASP A 263 -27.11 5.29 5.42
C ASP A 263 -27.99 4.01 5.50
N ALA A 264 -28.37 3.43 4.35
CA ALA A 264 -29.10 2.17 4.29
C ALA A 264 -28.22 0.98 4.73
N VAL A 265 -26.94 0.96 4.32
CA VAL A 265 -25.97 -0.03 4.76
C VAL A 265 -25.75 0.07 6.28
N LEU A 266 -25.49 1.27 6.80
CA LEU A 266 -25.30 1.50 8.24
C LEU A 266 -26.53 1.10 9.06
N ALA A 267 -27.73 1.36 8.59
CA ALA A 267 -28.96 1.00 9.29
C ALA A 267 -29.05 -0.50 9.63
N LYS A 268 -28.45 -1.36 8.81
CA LYS A 268 -28.42 -2.82 9.00
C LYS A 268 -27.11 -3.33 9.62
N CYS A 269 -26.01 -2.67 9.38
CA CYS A 269 -24.67 -3.23 9.59
C CYS A 269 -23.90 -2.65 10.78
N ASP A 270 -24.24 -1.44 11.23
CA ASP A 270 -23.54 -0.72 12.29
C ASP A 270 -23.47 -1.47 13.64
N VAL A 271 -24.30 -2.49 13.86
CA VAL A 271 -24.36 -3.27 15.10
C VAL A 271 -23.89 -4.72 14.97
N LEU A 272 -23.32 -5.07 13.83
CA LEU A 272 -22.95 -6.47 13.55
C LEU A 272 -21.56 -6.86 14.08
N GLU A 273 -20.91 -5.97 14.81
CA GLU A 273 -19.56 -6.19 15.35
C GLU A 273 -19.54 -6.89 16.71
N ASN A 274 -20.68 -7.37 17.18
CA ASN A 274 -20.88 -7.91 18.56
C ASN A 274 -20.63 -6.90 19.68
N ASP A 275 -20.61 -5.62 19.37
CA ASP A 275 -20.32 -4.59 20.38
C ASP A 275 -21.54 -3.81 20.82
N SER A 276 -22.69 -3.97 20.14
CA SER A 276 -23.94 -3.22 20.40
C SER A 276 -23.79 -1.69 20.25
N ILE A 277 -22.65 -1.22 19.73
CA ILE A 277 -22.34 0.19 19.54
C ILE A 277 -22.90 0.66 18.21
N ARG A 278 -23.40 1.89 18.20
CA ARG A 278 -23.82 2.60 16.99
C ARG A 278 -22.87 3.77 16.76
N ASP A 279 -21.71 3.46 16.17
CA ASP A 279 -20.67 4.45 15.90
C ASP A 279 -20.61 4.92 14.43
N SER A 280 -21.57 4.45 13.63
CA SER A 280 -21.68 4.71 12.19
C SER A 280 -20.53 4.12 11.37
N VAL A 281 -20.02 2.97 11.82
CA VAL A 281 -18.93 2.23 11.18
C VAL A 281 -19.39 0.83 10.81
N VAL A 282 -18.94 0.31 9.68
CA VAL A 282 -19.05 -1.11 9.33
C VAL A 282 -17.73 -1.78 9.64
N GLY A 283 -17.63 -2.48 10.75
CA GLY A 283 -16.41 -3.19 11.17
C GLY A 283 -16.38 -4.66 10.76
N ASN A 284 -17.50 -5.19 10.27
CA ASN A 284 -17.61 -6.55 9.73
C ASN A 284 -18.37 -6.58 8.40
N PRO A 285 -17.71 -6.21 7.26
CA PRO A 285 -18.35 -6.22 5.95
C PRO A 285 -18.91 -7.58 5.53
N GLN A 286 -18.29 -8.67 5.96
CA GLN A 286 -18.72 -10.04 5.64
C GLN A 286 -20.06 -10.38 6.32
N ALA A 287 -20.23 -10.04 7.60
CA ALA A 287 -21.50 -10.17 8.28
C ALA A 287 -22.54 -9.21 7.68
N CYS A 288 -22.13 -8.01 7.28
CA CYS A 288 -23.00 -7.05 6.60
C CYS A 288 -23.55 -7.62 5.29
N ALA A 289 -22.73 -8.28 4.48
CA ALA A 289 -23.14 -8.91 3.22
C ALA A 289 -24.17 -10.06 3.41
N ALA A 290 -24.31 -10.59 4.61
CA ALA A 290 -25.35 -11.58 4.90
C ALA A 290 -26.75 -10.96 5.14
N VAL A 291 -26.81 -9.65 5.44
CA VAL A 291 -28.07 -8.96 5.81
C VAL A 291 -28.43 -7.80 4.88
N PHE A 292 -27.49 -7.31 4.08
CA PHE A 292 -27.67 -6.28 3.07
C PHE A 292 -27.28 -6.80 1.70
N GLY A 293 -28.20 -6.74 0.74
CA GLY A 293 -27.96 -7.32 -0.59
C GLY A 293 -28.80 -6.68 -1.69
N ASP A 294 -28.90 -7.35 -2.82
CA ASP A 294 -29.55 -6.86 -4.05
C ASP A 294 -30.97 -6.34 -3.82
N ALA A 295 -31.74 -6.99 -2.97
CA ALA A 295 -33.13 -6.57 -2.67
C ALA A 295 -33.17 -5.21 -1.94
N ASP A 296 -32.20 -4.94 -1.09
CA ASP A 296 -32.10 -3.64 -0.39
C ASP A 296 -31.71 -2.52 -1.35
N ILE A 297 -30.78 -2.82 -2.26
CA ILE A 297 -30.33 -1.87 -3.29
C ILE A 297 -31.51 -1.56 -4.25
N GLU A 298 -32.29 -2.57 -4.64
CA GLU A 298 -33.50 -2.38 -5.46
C GLU A 298 -34.56 -1.53 -4.76
N ALA A 299 -34.86 -1.83 -3.50
CA ALA A 299 -35.82 -1.07 -2.72
C ALA A 299 -35.40 0.39 -2.55
N LEU A 300 -34.12 0.61 -2.20
CA LEU A 300 -33.56 1.96 -2.08
C LEU A 300 -33.57 2.71 -3.41
N GLY A 301 -33.10 2.08 -4.49
CA GLY A 301 -33.04 2.69 -5.81
C GLY A 301 -34.44 3.09 -6.31
N THR A 302 -35.44 2.22 -6.13
CA THR A 302 -36.81 2.50 -6.47
C THR A 302 -37.35 3.69 -5.67
N ALA A 303 -37.11 3.71 -4.36
CA ALA A 303 -37.56 4.80 -3.48
C ALA A 303 -36.88 6.14 -3.84
N ARG A 304 -35.70 6.12 -4.40
CA ARG A 304 -34.96 7.30 -4.86
C ARG A 304 -35.24 7.68 -6.32
N GLY A 305 -35.99 6.88 -7.05
CA GLY A 305 -36.27 7.10 -8.46
C GLY A 305 -35.10 6.84 -9.39
N LEU A 306 -34.17 5.97 -8.98
CA LEU A 306 -33.06 5.55 -9.84
C LEU A 306 -33.53 4.65 -10.97
N THR A 307 -32.89 4.76 -12.13
CA THR A 307 -33.16 3.88 -13.28
C THR A 307 -32.69 2.45 -12.97
N PRO A 308 -33.21 1.43 -13.70
CA PRO A 308 -32.71 0.06 -13.58
C PRO A 308 -31.19 -0.05 -13.83
N GLY A 309 -30.65 0.74 -14.76
CA GLY A 309 -29.22 0.80 -15.05
C GLY A 309 -28.39 1.33 -13.88
N GLN A 310 -28.83 2.39 -13.22
CA GLN A 310 -28.19 2.94 -12.02
C GLN A 310 -28.19 1.94 -10.85
N ILE A 311 -29.32 1.25 -10.65
CA ILE A 311 -29.44 0.20 -9.63
C ILE A 311 -28.47 -0.95 -9.94
N GLN A 312 -28.40 -1.37 -11.21
CA GLN A 312 -27.48 -2.42 -11.64
C GLN A 312 -26.01 -2.01 -11.46
N ALA A 313 -25.66 -0.75 -11.78
CA ALA A 313 -24.31 -0.23 -11.58
C ALA A 313 -23.85 -0.32 -10.12
N ILE A 314 -24.73 0.04 -9.16
CA ILE A 314 -24.44 -0.11 -7.73
C ILE A 314 -24.16 -1.58 -7.37
N LYS A 315 -24.99 -2.51 -7.85
CA LYS A 315 -24.80 -3.96 -7.62
C LYS A 315 -23.49 -4.44 -8.21
N ASP A 316 -23.13 -3.98 -9.40
CA ASP A 316 -21.93 -4.39 -10.11
C ASP A 316 -20.66 -3.91 -9.41
N VAL A 317 -20.67 -2.77 -8.74
CA VAL A 317 -19.56 -2.32 -7.89
C VAL A 317 -19.32 -3.30 -6.73
N TYR A 318 -20.38 -3.76 -6.07
CA TYR A 318 -20.25 -4.74 -4.97
C TYR A 318 -19.89 -6.15 -5.46
N ARG A 319 -20.35 -6.55 -6.65
CA ARG A 319 -20.02 -7.86 -7.24
C ARG A 319 -18.57 -7.96 -7.68
N GLY A 320 -18.02 -6.87 -8.19
CA GLY A 320 -16.69 -6.82 -8.78
C GLY A 320 -16.60 -7.41 -10.19
N PRO A 321 -15.43 -7.30 -10.82
CA PRO A 321 -15.20 -7.69 -12.21
C PRO A 321 -15.41 -9.18 -12.42
N HIS A 322 -16.15 -9.51 -13.45
CA HIS A 322 -16.42 -10.88 -13.86
C HIS A 322 -16.57 -10.98 -15.38
N SER A 323 -16.31 -12.16 -15.93
CA SER A 323 -16.53 -12.46 -17.34
C SER A 323 -18.02 -12.63 -17.64
N SER A 324 -18.37 -12.63 -18.93
CA SER A 324 -19.73 -12.96 -19.40
C SER A 324 -20.16 -14.38 -18.99
N THR A 325 -19.22 -15.27 -18.72
CA THR A 325 -19.48 -16.63 -18.22
C THR A 325 -19.59 -16.70 -16.69
N GLY A 326 -19.47 -15.57 -15.99
CA GLY A 326 -19.58 -15.47 -14.54
C GLY A 326 -18.29 -15.80 -13.78
N MET A 327 -17.15 -15.96 -14.46
CA MET A 327 -15.86 -16.13 -13.80
C MET A 327 -15.44 -14.79 -13.15
N ARG A 328 -15.26 -14.80 -11.85
CA ARG A 328 -14.87 -13.61 -11.09
C ARG A 328 -13.35 -13.41 -11.14
N TRP A 329 -12.92 -12.19 -11.48
CA TRP A 329 -11.51 -11.81 -11.54
C TRP A 329 -10.99 -11.27 -10.21
N HIS A 330 -11.84 -10.52 -9.51
CA HIS A 330 -11.53 -9.89 -8.23
C HIS A 330 -12.82 -9.70 -7.43
N LYS A 331 -12.71 -9.48 -6.13
CA LYS A 331 -13.81 -9.05 -5.28
C LYS A 331 -14.18 -7.61 -5.64
N GLY A 332 -15.45 -7.25 -5.51
CA GLY A 332 -15.88 -5.86 -5.62
C GLY A 332 -15.59 -5.05 -4.35
N LYS A 333 -16.14 -3.85 -4.30
CA LYS A 333 -16.00 -2.99 -3.12
C LYS A 333 -16.75 -3.61 -1.94
N PRO A 334 -16.15 -3.67 -0.74
CA PRO A 334 -16.87 -4.09 0.45
C PRO A 334 -17.96 -3.12 0.86
N LEU A 335 -19.01 -3.62 1.53
CA LEU A 335 -20.00 -2.78 2.22
C LEU A 335 -19.31 -1.98 3.32
N GLY A 336 -19.68 -0.70 3.46
CA GLY A 336 -19.04 0.26 4.37
C GLY A 336 -18.01 1.18 3.70
N THR A 337 -17.76 0.99 2.38
CA THR A 337 -16.84 1.84 1.61
C THR A 337 -17.53 3.05 0.97
N GLU A 338 -18.86 3.13 1.00
CA GLU A 338 -19.69 4.09 0.26
C GLU A 338 -19.33 5.54 0.58
N PHE A 339 -18.85 5.82 1.79
CA PHE A 339 -18.46 7.18 2.18
C PHE A 339 -17.38 7.78 1.28
N SER A 340 -16.56 6.95 0.67
CA SER A 340 -15.46 7.36 -0.22
C SER A 340 -15.77 7.23 -1.71
N TRP A 341 -16.96 6.70 -2.08
CA TRP A 341 -17.30 6.50 -3.49
C TRP A 341 -17.36 7.80 -4.29
N GLY A 342 -17.81 8.91 -3.68
CA GLY A 342 -17.80 10.20 -4.34
C GLY A 342 -16.40 10.76 -4.64
N ALA A 343 -15.37 10.27 -3.95
CA ALA A 343 -13.98 10.65 -4.22
C ALA A 343 -13.30 9.68 -5.21
N PHE A 344 -13.57 8.38 -5.11
CA PHE A 344 -12.77 7.36 -5.78
C PHE A 344 -13.50 6.62 -6.88
N VAL A 345 -14.81 6.38 -6.77
CA VAL A 345 -15.54 5.41 -7.59
C VAL A 345 -16.49 6.10 -8.57
N VAL A 346 -17.32 7.01 -8.07
CA VAL A 346 -18.42 7.62 -8.81
C VAL A 346 -18.02 8.99 -9.36
N PRO A 347 -18.29 9.31 -10.63
CA PRO A 347 -18.12 10.66 -11.17
C PRO A 347 -19.00 11.67 -10.42
N THR A 348 -18.37 12.67 -9.80
CA THR A 348 -19.07 13.75 -9.09
C THR A 348 -18.43 15.09 -9.43
N PRO A 349 -19.14 16.21 -9.30
CA PRO A 349 -18.53 17.53 -9.48
C PRO A 349 -17.35 17.78 -8.54
N ALA A 350 -17.34 17.15 -7.36
CA ALA A 350 -16.25 17.30 -6.38
C ALA A 350 -14.92 16.67 -6.84
N ASN A 351 -14.96 15.66 -7.71
CA ASN A 351 -13.78 15.03 -8.30
C ASN A 351 -13.60 15.41 -9.79
N GLY A 352 -14.23 16.49 -10.24
CA GLY A 352 -14.16 16.95 -11.63
C GLY A 352 -14.85 16.01 -12.62
N ASN A 353 -15.82 15.23 -12.16
CA ASN A 353 -16.50 14.16 -12.91
C ASN A 353 -15.54 13.04 -13.36
N PHE A 354 -14.39 12.89 -12.71
CA PHE A 354 -13.42 11.83 -12.97
C PHE A 354 -12.87 11.24 -11.67
N PRO A 355 -13.32 10.05 -11.26
CA PRO A 355 -12.89 9.46 -9.99
C PRO A 355 -11.43 9.04 -10.03
N ALA A 356 -10.73 9.20 -8.90
CA ALA A 356 -9.30 9.00 -8.81
C ALA A 356 -8.84 7.57 -9.18
N GLN A 357 -9.63 6.55 -8.84
CA GLN A 357 -9.30 5.16 -9.20
C GLN A 357 -9.36 4.92 -10.71
N GLY A 358 -10.33 5.55 -11.41
CA GLY A 358 -10.43 5.44 -12.86
C GLY A 358 -9.19 5.99 -13.54
N GLY A 359 -8.69 7.16 -13.09
CA GLY A 359 -7.46 7.76 -13.59
C GLY A 359 -6.25 6.87 -13.38
N PHE A 360 -6.07 6.36 -12.16
CA PHE A 360 -4.94 5.50 -11.84
C PHE A 360 -4.95 4.20 -12.65
N SER A 361 -6.08 3.50 -12.72
CA SER A 361 -6.17 2.23 -13.43
C SER A 361 -6.13 2.37 -14.94
N MET A 362 -6.67 3.48 -15.47
CA MET A 362 -6.52 3.83 -16.88
C MET A 362 -5.05 4.03 -17.25
N GLU A 363 -4.29 4.77 -16.45
CA GLU A 363 -2.86 5.00 -16.67
C GLU A 363 -2.08 3.67 -16.60
N LEU A 364 -2.37 2.83 -15.61
CA LEU A 364 -1.76 1.51 -15.49
C LEU A 364 -2.07 0.64 -16.70
N ALA A 365 -3.33 0.57 -17.11
CA ALA A 365 -3.72 -0.22 -18.27
C ALA A 365 -3.10 0.32 -19.55
N ASN A 366 -3.17 1.63 -19.80
CA ASN A 366 -2.70 2.22 -21.04
C ASN A 366 -1.17 2.07 -21.22
N PHE A 367 -0.39 2.35 -20.21
CA PHE A 367 1.06 2.51 -20.37
C PHE A 367 1.89 1.34 -19.87
N LEU A 368 1.43 0.65 -18.83
CA LEU A 368 2.14 -0.50 -18.27
C LEU A 368 1.60 -1.83 -18.82
N TRP A 369 0.28 -1.93 -18.98
CA TRP A 369 -0.33 -3.18 -19.45
C TRP A 369 -0.41 -3.27 -20.96
N PHE A 370 -0.86 -2.19 -21.62
CA PHE A 370 -1.04 -2.14 -23.08
C PHE A 370 0.04 -1.34 -23.82
N GLU A 371 1.04 -0.81 -23.16
CA GLU A 371 2.17 -0.07 -23.77
C GLU A 371 1.74 0.98 -24.81
N HIS A 372 0.67 1.71 -24.54
CA HIS A 372 0.21 2.78 -25.43
C HIS A 372 1.24 3.89 -25.54
N ASP A 373 1.47 4.40 -26.75
CA ASP A 373 2.35 5.53 -26.98
C ASP A 373 1.76 6.81 -26.36
N PRO A 374 2.39 7.42 -25.35
CA PRO A 374 1.90 8.65 -24.73
C PRO A 374 1.96 9.87 -25.67
N GLY A 375 2.72 9.78 -26.77
CA GLY A 375 2.79 10.80 -27.81
C GLY A 375 1.61 10.74 -28.80
N VAL A 376 0.94 9.60 -28.89
CA VAL A 376 -0.36 9.50 -29.55
C VAL A 376 -1.38 9.99 -28.53
N PRO A 377 -2.16 11.04 -28.80
CA PRO A 377 -3.21 11.44 -27.90
C PRO A 377 -4.12 10.24 -27.63
N THR A 378 -3.91 9.58 -26.49
CA THR A 378 -4.93 8.75 -25.89
C THR A 378 -5.99 9.76 -25.51
N VAL A 379 -6.82 10.04 -26.47
CA VAL A 379 -7.69 11.16 -26.48
C VAL A 379 -8.48 11.12 -25.20
N ARG A 380 -8.30 12.22 -24.51
CA ARG A 380 -9.36 12.55 -23.60
C ARG A 380 -9.31 11.69 -22.36
N ARG A 381 -8.09 11.47 -21.86
CA ARG A 381 -7.81 10.90 -20.56
C ARG A 381 -8.73 11.43 -19.46
N ASN A 382 -9.28 12.63 -19.70
CA ASN A 382 -10.08 13.38 -18.73
C ASN A 382 -11.51 13.66 -19.22
N ASP A 383 -11.93 13.10 -20.33
CA ASP A 383 -13.30 13.23 -20.82
C ASP A 383 -13.84 11.89 -21.32
N PRO A 384 -14.27 11.02 -20.40
CA PRO A 384 -14.82 9.72 -20.75
C PRO A 384 -16.16 9.80 -21.51
N SER A 385 -16.79 10.98 -21.58
CA SER A 385 -18.03 11.17 -22.33
C SER A 385 -17.83 11.24 -23.83
N LEU A 386 -16.56 11.40 -24.28
CA LEU A 386 -16.28 11.51 -25.71
C LEU A 386 -15.94 10.13 -26.30
N LEU A 387 -16.60 9.77 -27.40
CA LEU A 387 -16.31 8.54 -28.14
C LEU A 387 -14.84 8.56 -28.66
N PRO A 388 -14.16 7.40 -28.72
CA PRO A 388 -12.84 7.32 -29.29
C PRO A 388 -12.90 7.61 -30.80
N GLU A 389 -11.86 8.26 -31.33
CA GLU A 389 -11.65 8.30 -32.75
C GLU A 389 -11.29 6.90 -33.29
N PRO A 390 -11.54 6.59 -34.56
CA PRO A 390 -11.19 5.30 -35.12
C PRO A 390 -9.71 4.95 -34.87
N GLY A 391 -9.47 3.83 -34.21
CA GLY A 391 -8.12 3.37 -33.86
C GLY A 391 -7.65 3.76 -32.45
N GLU A 392 -8.42 4.53 -31.70
CA GLU A 392 -8.15 4.81 -30.30
C GLU A 392 -8.72 3.72 -29.39
N TRP A 393 -7.93 3.32 -28.40
CA TRP A 393 -8.39 2.43 -27.34
C TRP A 393 -8.76 3.25 -26.09
N ARG A 394 -9.87 2.88 -25.48
CA ARG A 394 -10.27 3.45 -24.19
C ARG A 394 -10.29 2.36 -23.13
N TRP A 395 -9.92 2.72 -21.91
CA TRP A 395 -10.08 1.85 -20.74
C TRP A 395 -11.54 1.40 -20.53
N LEU A 396 -12.52 2.18 -21.01
CA LEU A 396 -13.94 1.84 -21.01
C LEU A 396 -14.29 0.67 -21.94
N ASP A 397 -13.45 0.44 -22.95
CA ASP A 397 -13.59 -0.66 -23.92
C ASP A 397 -12.87 -1.92 -23.43
N PHE A 398 -12.41 -1.92 -22.17
CA PHE A 398 -11.77 -3.07 -21.58
C PHE A 398 -12.71 -4.28 -21.59
N ASP A 399 -12.29 -5.33 -22.31
CA ASP A 399 -13.04 -6.57 -22.44
C ASP A 399 -12.60 -7.57 -21.36
N PHE A 400 -13.44 -7.77 -20.36
CA PHE A 400 -13.16 -8.69 -19.26
C PHE A 400 -13.15 -10.16 -19.69
N ASP A 401 -13.61 -10.50 -20.89
CA ASP A 401 -13.49 -11.84 -21.46
C ASP A 401 -12.16 -12.03 -22.21
N ALA A 402 -11.73 -11.01 -22.97
CA ALA A 402 -10.54 -11.05 -23.83
C ALA A 402 -9.26 -10.56 -23.13
N ASN A 403 -9.35 -9.56 -22.27
CA ASN A 403 -8.20 -8.93 -21.63
C ASN A 403 -7.88 -9.52 -20.25
N THR A 404 -8.03 -10.81 -20.13
CA THR A 404 -7.86 -11.52 -18.86
C THR A 404 -6.38 -11.60 -18.45
N PRO A 405 -6.08 -11.74 -17.16
CA PRO A 405 -4.72 -11.93 -16.67
C PRO A 405 -4.00 -13.19 -17.17
N THR A 406 -4.62 -13.98 -18.01
CA THR A 406 -4.05 -15.23 -18.57
C THR A 406 -3.02 -15.01 -19.67
N GLY A 407 -2.63 -13.77 -19.96
CA GLY A 407 -1.60 -13.44 -20.96
C GLY A 407 -2.11 -13.43 -22.41
N ARG A 408 -3.40 -13.41 -22.62
CA ARG A 408 -4.01 -13.22 -23.93
C ARG A 408 -4.69 -11.86 -23.97
N THR A 409 -3.95 -10.84 -24.24
CA THR A 409 -4.54 -9.57 -24.62
C THR A 409 -4.82 -9.60 -26.12
N VAL A 410 -6.05 -9.45 -26.46
CA VAL A 410 -6.45 -9.20 -27.86
C VAL A 410 -6.85 -7.75 -27.91
N ASN A 411 -5.87 -6.85 -28.03
CA ASN A 411 -6.20 -5.50 -28.44
C ASN A 411 -5.92 -5.36 -29.94
N PRO A 412 -6.95 -5.41 -30.79
CA PRO A 412 -6.77 -5.31 -32.22
C PRO A 412 -6.44 -3.87 -32.59
N GLY A 413 -5.18 -3.53 -32.67
CA GLY A 413 -4.78 -2.38 -33.45
C GLY A 413 -3.97 -1.28 -32.79
N THR A 414 -3.41 -1.48 -31.62
CA THR A 414 -2.63 -0.44 -30.97
C THR A 414 -1.31 -0.98 -30.43
N GLY A 415 -0.23 -0.75 -31.12
CA GLY A 415 1.12 -0.94 -30.62
C GLY A 415 1.78 -2.30 -30.93
N PRO A 416 3.07 -2.41 -30.62
CA PRO A 416 3.87 -3.61 -30.88
C PRO A 416 3.59 -4.70 -29.82
N TRP A 417 2.37 -5.23 -29.81
CA TRP A 417 1.96 -6.29 -28.90
C TRP A 417 2.50 -7.63 -29.37
N THR A 418 3.19 -8.32 -28.49
CA THR A 418 3.34 -9.74 -28.64
C THR A 418 2.36 -10.45 -27.70
N PRO A 419 1.79 -11.61 -28.10
CA PRO A 419 0.91 -12.39 -27.22
C PRO A 419 1.54 -12.80 -25.88
N ASN A 420 2.86 -12.63 -25.76
CA ASN A 420 3.64 -12.96 -24.57
C ASN A 420 3.77 -11.80 -23.59
N ASP A 421 3.42 -10.57 -23.96
CA ASP A 421 3.53 -9.37 -23.13
C ASP A 421 2.22 -8.98 -22.45
N GLY A 422 1.18 -9.79 -22.60
CA GLY A 422 -0.13 -9.56 -21.99
C GLY A 422 -0.12 -9.55 -20.47
N GLY A 423 -1.28 -9.32 -19.88
CA GLY A 423 -1.48 -9.16 -18.43
C GLY A 423 -0.78 -10.19 -17.54
N GLY A 424 -0.49 -11.41 -18.04
CA GLY A 424 0.30 -12.41 -17.34
C GLY A 424 1.74 -11.97 -17.05
N PHE A 425 2.40 -11.34 -18.02
CA PHE A 425 3.75 -10.84 -17.86
C PHE A 425 3.81 -9.64 -16.90
N MET A 426 2.88 -8.70 -17.03
CA MET A 426 2.80 -7.55 -16.12
C MET A 426 2.47 -7.97 -14.70
N ARG A 427 1.73 -9.07 -14.51
CA ARG A 427 1.53 -9.67 -13.20
C ARG A 427 2.85 -10.11 -12.56
N GLU A 428 3.76 -10.73 -13.32
CA GLU A 428 5.09 -11.11 -12.82
C GLU A 428 5.92 -9.88 -12.41
N ILE A 429 5.73 -8.74 -13.09
CA ILE A 429 6.44 -7.50 -12.77
C ILE A 429 5.77 -6.77 -11.60
N LEU A 430 4.47 -6.55 -11.65
CA LEU A 430 3.78 -5.63 -10.74
C LEU A 430 3.26 -6.28 -9.46
N ASN A 431 2.89 -7.58 -9.50
CA ASN A 431 2.29 -8.20 -8.33
C ASN A 431 3.34 -8.65 -7.30
N GLY A 432 3.05 -8.34 -6.03
CA GLY A 432 3.71 -8.85 -4.85
C GLY A 432 2.80 -9.78 -4.06
N SER A 433 2.06 -10.66 -4.76
CA SER A 433 0.96 -11.44 -4.19
C SER A 433 1.32 -12.90 -3.84
N ASP A 434 2.61 -13.27 -3.91
CA ASP A 434 3.04 -14.59 -3.45
C ASP A 434 2.89 -14.71 -1.93
N THR A 435 2.18 -15.74 -1.50
CA THR A 435 1.87 -16.02 -0.10
C THR A 435 2.87 -16.99 0.56
N ASN A 436 3.82 -17.52 -0.22
CA ASN A 436 4.91 -18.33 0.33
C ASN A 436 6.10 -17.46 0.75
N LEU A 437 6.01 -16.88 1.92
CA LEU A 437 7.02 -15.97 2.49
C LEU A 437 7.99 -16.69 3.43
N ARG A 438 8.20 -18.01 3.27
CA ARG A 438 9.11 -18.79 4.13
C ARG A 438 10.52 -18.20 4.27
N PRO A 439 11.17 -17.67 3.20
CA PRO A 439 12.49 -17.04 3.33
C PRO A 439 12.52 -15.88 4.33
N PHE A 440 11.52 -15.01 4.30
CA PHE A 440 11.42 -13.86 5.19
C PHE A 440 10.92 -14.25 6.59
N LEU A 441 9.74 -14.88 6.67
CA LEU A 441 9.05 -15.10 7.94
C LEU A 441 9.63 -16.28 8.75
N VAL A 442 10.04 -17.38 8.08
CA VAL A 442 10.47 -18.60 8.78
C VAL A 442 11.98 -18.67 8.89
N GLN A 443 12.71 -18.44 7.79
CA GLN A 443 14.17 -18.61 7.77
C GLN A 443 14.89 -17.42 8.43
N ARG A 444 14.51 -16.18 8.06
CA ARG A 444 15.06 -14.96 8.65
C ARG A 444 14.38 -14.56 9.97
N LYS A 445 13.20 -15.08 10.26
CA LYS A 445 12.35 -14.69 11.41
C LYS A 445 11.95 -13.20 11.38
N GLY A 446 11.83 -12.63 10.18
CA GLY A 446 11.32 -11.27 9.96
C GLY A 446 9.90 -11.10 10.51
N LYS A 447 9.51 -9.88 10.79
CA LYS A 447 8.17 -9.56 11.30
C LYS A 447 7.40 -8.75 10.26
N TYR A 448 6.14 -9.13 10.02
CA TYR A 448 5.28 -8.46 9.06
C TYR A 448 3.99 -7.99 9.74
N LEU A 449 3.85 -6.68 9.88
CA LEU A 449 2.63 -6.04 10.37
C LEU A 449 1.83 -5.54 9.18
N LEU A 450 0.66 -6.12 8.98
CA LEU A 450 -0.30 -5.72 7.94
C LEU A 450 -1.43 -4.91 8.56
N TYR A 451 -1.92 -3.89 7.85
CA TYR A 451 -3.15 -3.20 8.22
C TYR A 451 -3.95 -2.77 6.99
N HIS A 452 -5.27 -2.69 7.12
CA HIS A 452 -6.14 -2.18 6.07
C HIS A 452 -7.41 -1.58 6.65
N GLY A 453 -7.91 -0.51 6.04
CA GLY A 453 -9.17 0.12 6.43
C GLY A 453 -10.37 -0.62 5.84
N TRP A 454 -11.36 -0.96 6.66
CA TRP A 454 -12.61 -1.54 6.14
C TRP A 454 -13.41 -0.59 5.25
N ALA A 455 -13.21 0.72 5.42
CA ALA A 455 -13.90 1.74 4.64
C ALA A 455 -13.07 2.27 3.45
N ASP A 456 -12.01 1.56 3.06
CA ASP A 456 -11.19 1.91 1.90
C ASP A 456 -11.93 1.61 0.59
N GLY A 457 -12.46 2.66 -0.06
CA GLY A 457 -13.14 2.54 -1.35
C GLY A 457 -12.19 2.64 -2.56
N LEU A 458 -10.91 2.95 -2.35
CA LEU A 458 -9.92 2.91 -3.44
C LEU A 458 -9.42 1.48 -3.64
N ILE A 459 -8.97 0.84 -2.55
CA ILE A 459 -8.53 -0.56 -2.54
C ILE A 459 -9.34 -1.27 -1.46
N GLY A 460 -10.18 -2.22 -1.82
CA GLY A 460 -10.97 -2.96 -0.85
C GLY A 460 -10.09 -3.75 0.14
N GLY A 461 -10.53 -3.84 1.40
CA GLY A 461 -9.76 -4.51 2.44
C GLY A 461 -9.75 -6.04 2.36
N GLU A 462 -10.75 -6.66 1.74
CA GLU A 462 -10.88 -8.13 1.69
C GLU A 462 -9.71 -8.84 0.99
N PRO A 463 -9.14 -8.34 -0.13
CA PRO A 463 -7.96 -8.97 -0.72
C PRO A 463 -6.74 -9.01 0.20
N THR A 464 -6.60 -8.05 1.11
CA THR A 464 -5.53 -8.10 2.13
C THR A 464 -5.79 -9.21 3.16
N VAL A 465 -7.05 -9.48 3.50
CA VAL A 465 -7.42 -10.63 4.32
C VAL A 465 -7.07 -11.93 3.59
N ASP A 466 -7.46 -12.07 2.32
CA ASP A 466 -7.13 -13.26 1.51
C ASP A 466 -5.61 -13.48 1.41
N TYR A 467 -4.85 -12.40 1.26
CA TYR A 467 -3.38 -12.46 1.24
C TYR A 467 -2.81 -12.96 2.58
N TYR A 468 -3.29 -12.43 3.70
CA TYR A 468 -2.89 -12.89 5.03
C TYR A 468 -3.23 -14.37 5.26
N GLU A 469 -4.46 -14.77 4.93
CA GLU A 469 -4.89 -16.18 5.05
C GLU A 469 -4.09 -17.10 4.11
N GLY A 470 -3.75 -16.60 2.93
CA GLY A 470 -2.82 -17.27 2.02
C GLY A 470 -1.44 -17.46 2.64
N ILE A 471 -0.89 -16.46 3.33
CA ILE A 471 0.38 -16.59 4.05
C ILE A 471 0.27 -17.66 5.15
N VAL A 472 -0.81 -17.68 5.93
CA VAL A 472 -1.05 -18.70 6.95
C VAL A 472 -1.05 -20.10 6.33
N ARG A 473 -1.75 -20.28 5.23
CA ARG A 473 -1.85 -21.56 4.51
C ARG A 473 -0.51 -21.99 3.90
N ASP A 474 0.12 -21.12 3.09
CA ASP A 474 1.21 -21.52 2.20
C ASP A 474 2.60 -21.42 2.88
N THR A 475 2.76 -20.48 3.83
CA THR A 475 4.00 -20.32 4.59
C THR A 475 4.03 -21.19 5.85
N PHE A 476 2.90 -21.33 6.55
CA PHE A 476 2.82 -22.00 7.84
C PHE A 476 2.02 -23.30 7.84
N GLY A 477 1.49 -23.72 6.67
CA GLY A 477 0.74 -24.97 6.53
C GLY A 477 -0.62 -24.93 7.26
N GLY A 478 -1.21 -23.74 7.43
CA GLY A 478 -2.48 -23.55 8.11
C GLY A 478 -2.37 -23.34 9.64
N ASP A 479 -1.15 -23.37 10.20
CA ASP A 479 -0.91 -23.10 11.62
C ASP A 479 -0.99 -21.59 11.93
N ALA A 480 -2.19 -21.13 12.26
CA ALA A 480 -2.47 -19.73 12.53
C ALA A 480 -1.73 -19.20 13.79
N ALA A 481 -1.57 -20.02 14.82
CA ALA A 481 -0.87 -19.62 16.03
C ALA A 481 0.61 -19.34 15.73
N ARG A 482 1.26 -20.24 14.99
CA ARG A 482 2.64 -20.05 14.56
C ARG A 482 2.79 -18.88 13.58
N ALA A 483 1.80 -18.64 12.72
CA ALA A 483 1.81 -17.50 11.82
C ALA A 483 1.79 -16.17 12.59
N GLN A 484 0.99 -16.07 13.64
CA GLN A 484 0.88 -14.86 14.46
C GLN A 484 2.15 -14.49 15.23
N ASP A 485 3.11 -15.39 15.35
CA ASP A 485 4.45 -15.07 15.87
C ASP A 485 5.30 -14.29 14.85
N GLN A 486 4.93 -14.24 13.58
CA GLN A 486 5.73 -13.65 12.50
C GLN A 486 4.93 -12.65 11.63
N VAL A 487 3.64 -12.83 11.47
CA VAL A 487 2.78 -11.97 10.67
C VAL A 487 1.45 -11.72 11.39
N ARG A 488 1.03 -10.45 11.44
CA ARG A 488 -0.26 -10.05 12.00
C ARG A 488 -0.95 -9.06 11.08
N LEU A 489 -2.26 -9.24 10.91
CA LEU A 489 -3.12 -8.33 10.17
C LEU A 489 -4.07 -7.62 11.14
N PHE A 490 -4.15 -6.30 11.02
CA PHE A 490 -5.09 -5.47 11.76
C PHE A 490 -6.04 -4.78 10.78
N MET A 491 -7.30 -5.20 10.78
CA MET A 491 -8.34 -4.50 10.02
C MET A 491 -8.86 -3.33 10.84
N VAL A 492 -9.00 -2.17 10.21
CA VAL A 492 -9.31 -0.92 10.90
C VAL A 492 -10.71 -0.46 10.53
N PRO A 493 -11.70 -0.61 11.44
CA PRO A 493 -13.05 -0.15 11.21
C PRO A 493 -13.11 1.34 10.87
N GLY A 494 -13.84 1.69 9.82
CA GLY A 494 -14.06 3.06 9.40
C GLY A 494 -12.85 3.81 8.81
N MET A 495 -11.66 3.22 8.77
CA MET A 495 -10.51 3.84 8.11
C MET A 495 -10.66 3.77 6.59
N GLY A 496 -10.39 4.90 5.94
CA GLY A 496 -10.27 5.01 4.48
C GLY A 496 -8.92 4.55 3.95
N HIS A 497 -8.56 5.06 2.77
CA HIS A 497 -7.30 4.68 2.13
C HIS A 497 -6.08 5.21 2.90
N CYS A 498 -5.27 4.32 3.45
CA CYS A 498 -4.04 4.58 4.21
C CYS A 498 -4.21 5.33 5.55
N SER A 499 -5.16 6.23 5.64
CA SER A 499 -5.39 7.11 6.80
C SER A 499 -6.74 7.80 6.66
N GLY A 500 -7.10 8.61 7.66
CA GLY A 500 -8.40 9.25 7.70
C GLY A 500 -9.54 8.22 7.72
N GLY A 501 -10.77 8.67 7.65
CA GLY A 501 -11.91 7.77 7.68
C GLY A 501 -13.23 8.49 7.86
N ILE A 502 -14.26 7.71 8.12
CA ILE A 502 -15.58 8.24 8.41
C ILE A 502 -15.57 8.97 9.76
N ARG A 503 -16.52 9.88 9.92
CA ARG A 503 -16.65 10.64 11.17
C ARG A 503 -16.91 9.66 12.33
N GLY A 504 -16.07 9.72 13.35
CA GLY A 504 -16.17 8.85 14.52
C GLY A 504 -15.20 7.68 14.54
N ALA A 505 -14.58 7.34 13.42
CA ALA A 505 -13.61 6.26 13.37
C ALA A 505 -12.32 6.61 14.10
N ALA A 506 -11.82 5.68 14.88
CA ALA A 506 -10.51 5.76 15.53
C ALA A 506 -9.46 5.14 14.59
N VAL A 507 -8.61 5.96 14.00
CA VAL A 507 -7.70 5.53 12.91
C VAL A 507 -6.25 5.97 13.11
N GLY A 508 -5.96 6.74 14.17
CA GLY A 508 -4.64 7.29 14.46
C GLY A 508 -3.82 6.39 15.38
N TRP A 509 -2.67 5.90 14.92
CA TRP A 509 -1.63 5.27 15.75
C TRP A 509 -0.28 5.35 15.05
N ASP A 510 0.80 5.15 15.81
CA ASP A 510 2.13 4.95 15.24
C ASP A 510 2.23 3.53 14.68
N LYS A 511 2.34 3.39 13.36
CA LYS A 511 2.33 2.09 12.68
C LYS A 511 3.65 1.34 12.85
N LEU A 512 4.75 2.06 13.03
CA LEU A 512 6.09 1.47 13.14
C LEU A 512 6.42 1.02 14.58
N ALA A 513 6.02 1.77 15.60
CA ALA A 513 6.41 1.50 16.98
C ALA A 513 6.04 0.08 17.47
N PRO A 514 4.84 -0.48 17.22
CA PRO A 514 4.52 -1.85 17.61
C PRO A 514 5.39 -2.90 16.89
N LEU A 515 5.74 -2.64 15.62
CA LEU A 515 6.64 -3.52 14.87
C LEU A 515 8.04 -3.51 15.45
N VAL A 516 8.56 -2.35 15.84
CA VAL A 516 9.89 -2.21 16.47
C VAL A 516 9.95 -2.98 17.79
N ASP A 517 8.93 -2.85 18.64
CA ASP A 517 8.88 -3.61 19.91
C ASP A 517 8.79 -5.12 19.65
N TRP A 518 8.09 -5.51 18.60
CA TRP A 518 8.01 -6.92 18.17
C TRP A 518 9.36 -7.47 17.67
N VAL A 519 10.06 -6.73 16.82
CA VAL A 519 11.36 -7.14 16.26
C VAL A 519 12.44 -7.18 17.34
N GLU A 520 12.52 -6.13 18.15
CA GLU A 520 13.66 -5.92 19.06
C GLU A 520 13.48 -6.58 20.42
N ASN A 521 12.23 -6.66 20.92
CA ASN A 521 11.91 -7.16 22.25
C ASN A 521 11.06 -8.44 22.23
N GLY A 522 10.68 -8.93 21.03
CA GLY A 522 9.85 -10.12 20.87
C GLY A 522 8.39 -9.94 21.31
N LYS A 523 7.95 -8.70 21.52
CA LYS A 523 6.60 -8.39 21.98
C LYS A 523 5.66 -8.22 20.78
N ALA A 524 5.04 -9.30 20.37
CA ALA A 524 4.03 -9.25 19.32
C ALA A 524 2.82 -8.42 19.77
N PRO A 525 2.29 -7.48 18.93
CA PRO A 525 1.15 -6.66 19.33
C PRO A 525 -0.13 -7.49 19.42
N GLU A 526 -0.58 -7.83 20.61
CA GLU A 526 -1.83 -8.58 20.85
C GLU A 526 -3.07 -7.73 20.59
N GLN A 527 -2.92 -6.43 20.71
CA GLN A 527 -3.88 -5.40 20.30
C GLN A 527 -3.16 -4.10 20.03
N LEU A 528 -3.76 -3.22 19.26
CA LEU A 528 -3.28 -1.86 19.05
C LEU A 528 -4.32 -0.88 19.57
N VAL A 529 -3.90 0.10 20.37
CA VAL A 529 -4.78 1.20 20.78
C VAL A 529 -4.73 2.27 19.71
N VAL A 530 -5.91 2.61 19.18
CA VAL A 530 -6.08 3.63 18.15
C VAL A 530 -6.96 4.76 18.66
N ARG A 531 -6.66 5.96 18.19
CA ARG A 531 -7.36 7.18 18.60
C ARG A 531 -7.97 7.87 17.41
N GLN A 532 -8.95 8.72 17.67
CA GLN A 532 -9.38 9.65 16.64
C GLN A 532 -8.26 10.62 16.30
N ASP A 533 -7.99 10.73 15.01
CA ASP A 533 -6.93 11.52 14.45
C ASP A 533 -7.35 13.00 14.19
N ASN A 534 -8.58 13.35 14.57
CA ASN A 534 -9.14 14.65 14.28
C ASN A 534 -9.83 15.28 15.49
N ALA A 535 -9.12 16.20 16.14
CA ALA A 535 -9.59 16.97 17.30
C ALA A 535 -10.89 17.77 17.08
N THR A 536 -11.36 17.89 15.83
CA THR A 536 -12.56 18.68 15.49
C THR A 536 -13.84 17.85 15.44
N ARG A 537 -13.79 16.52 15.58
CA ARG A 537 -14.92 15.64 15.28
C ARG A 537 -15.58 14.95 16.46
N THR A 538 -14.90 14.84 17.59
CA THR A 538 -15.50 14.34 18.83
C THR A 538 -14.79 14.89 20.07
N PRO A 539 -15.41 14.78 21.25
CA PRO A 539 -14.75 15.10 22.51
C PRO A 539 -13.44 14.30 22.67
N GLU A 540 -12.43 14.92 23.27
CA GLU A 540 -11.17 14.28 23.61
C GLU A 540 -11.40 12.91 24.26
N GLY A 541 -10.73 11.87 23.77
CA GLY A 541 -10.61 10.61 24.46
C GLY A 541 -11.26 9.37 23.83
N ASN A 542 -11.81 9.43 22.64
CA ASN A 542 -12.30 8.20 21.99
C ASN A 542 -11.14 7.33 21.56
N GLU A 543 -10.96 6.24 22.25
CA GLU A 543 -10.01 5.19 21.92
C GLU A 543 -10.75 3.93 21.51
N ARG A 544 -10.14 3.18 20.61
CA ARG A 544 -10.54 1.83 20.22
C ARG A 544 -9.35 0.92 20.31
N ILE A 545 -9.60 -0.37 20.30
CA ILE A 545 -8.55 -1.35 20.04
C ILE A 545 -8.71 -1.92 18.64
N LEU A 546 -7.60 -2.28 18.02
CA LEU A 546 -7.57 -3.16 16.86
C LEU A 546 -7.08 -4.52 17.32
N CYS A 547 -7.70 -5.56 16.79
CA CYS A 547 -7.38 -6.94 17.11
C CYS A 547 -6.68 -7.61 15.95
N PRO A 548 -5.71 -8.51 16.19
CA PRO A 548 -5.13 -9.30 15.11
C PRO A 548 -6.19 -10.23 14.50
N TRP A 549 -6.26 -10.24 13.17
CA TRP A 549 -7.17 -11.12 12.45
C TRP A 549 -6.96 -12.59 12.82
N PRO A 550 -8.04 -13.41 13.03
CA PRO A 550 -9.44 -13.13 12.73
C PRO A 550 -10.25 -12.54 13.90
N LEU A 551 -9.61 -12.10 14.97
CA LEU A 551 -10.31 -11.48 16.08
C LEU A 551 -10.90 -10.11 15.70
N GLN A 552 -11.90 -9.67 16.46
CA GLN A 552 -12.49 -8.34 16.32
C GLN A 552 -12.64 -7.68 17.71
N PRO A 553 -12.62 -6.34 17.79
CA PRO A 553 -12.91 -5.65 19.03
C PRO A 553 -14.38 -5.89 19.40
N THR A 554 -14.62 -6.22 20.66
CA THR A 554 -15.95 -6.40 21.24
C THR A 554 -16.07 -5.49 22.46
N TYR A 555 -17.12 -4.70 22.51
CA TYR A 555 -17.36 -3.82 23.65
C TYR A 555 -17.78 -4.62 24.89
N VAL A 556 -17.16 -4.33 26.01
CA VAL A 556 -17.39 -4.97 27.33
C VAL A 556 -17.58 -3.93 28.44
N GLY A 557 -17.70 -2.67 28.06
CA GLY A 557 -17.87 -1.56 29.00
C GLY A 557 -19.30 -1.44 29.55
N PRO A 558 -19.64 -0.31 30.15
CA PRO A 558 -20.97 -0.06 30.70
C PRO A 558 -22.05 -0.22 29.62
N ALA A 559 -23.07 -1.03 29.92
CA ALA A 559 -24.18 -1.32 29.01
C ALA A 559 -25.54 -1.07 29.71
N GLY A 560 -26.57 -0.87 28.87
CA GLY A 560 -27.92 -0.56 29.33
C GLY A 560 -28.19 0.94 29.48
N SER A 561 -29.43 1.31 29.29
CA SER A 561 -29.89 2.72 29.23
C SER A 561 -29.16 3.56 28.17
N GLY A 562 -28.57 2.92 27.12
CA GLY A 562 -27.82 3.59 26.06
C GLY A 562 -26.37 3.94 26.44
N ALA A 563 -25.85 3.39 27.54
CA ALA A 563 -24.47 3.65 27.97
C ALA A 563 -23.45 3.18 26.94
N GLU A 564 -23.71 2.07 26.24
CA GLU A 564 -22.91 1.52 25.16
C GLU A 564 -22.79 2.48 23.96
N ASN A 565 -23.78 3.35 23.78
CA ASN A 565 -23.81 4.36 22.69
C ASN A 565 -23.32 5.75 23.16
N ASN A 566 -22.82 5.87 24.39
CA ASN A 566 -22.20 7.09 24.87
C ASN A 566 -20.70 7.11 24.48
N PRO A 567 -20.25 8.03 23.61
CA PRO A 567 -18.85 8.09 23.18
C PRO A 567 -17.83 8.23 24.31
N ALA A 568 -18.23 8.78 25.46
CA ALA A 568 -17.35 8.88 26.64
C ALA A 568 -16.96 7.50 27.21
N ASN A 569 -17.71 6.45 26.89
CA ASN A 569 -17.40 5.07 27.29
C ASN A 569 -16.57 4.32 26.24
N TRP A 570 -16.30 4.94 25.12
CA TRP A 570 -15.50 4.34 24.06
C TRP A 570 -14.01 4.56 24.31
N VAL A 571 -13.50 3.87 25.29
CA VAL A 571 -12.09 3.89 25.70
C VAL A 571 -11.50 2.48 25.63
N ALA A 572 -10.21 2.36 25.35
CA ALA A 572 -9.56 1.08 25.10
C ALA A 572 -9.85 -0.02 26.16
N PRO A 573 -9.90 0.28 27.48
CA PRO A 573 -10.22 -0.73 28.50
C PRO A 573 -11.63 -1.31 28.42
N ASN A 574 -12.55 -0.66 27.70
CA ASN A 574 -13.92 -1.13 27.50
C ASN A 574 -14.08 -2.00 26.25
N PHE A 575 -12.99 -2.49 25.68
CA PHE A 575 -12.98 -3.40 24.55
C PHE A 575 -12.08 -4.60 24.80
N GLU A 576 -12.45 -5.74 24.24
CA GLU A 576 -11.68 -6.98 24.25
C GLU A 576 -11.61 -7.58 22.84
N CYS A 577 -10.51 -8.25 22.52
CA CYS A 577 -10.39 -9.01 21.28
C CYS A 577 -11.10 -10.36 21.40
N ARG A 578 -12.16 -10.58 20.62
CA ARG A 578 -12.93 -11.83 20.62
C ARG A 578 -13.02 -12.42 19.21
N ALA A 579 -13.34 -13.72 19.13
CA ALA A 579 -13.60 -14.38 17.87
C ALA A 579 -14.80 -13.70 17.17
N ARG A 580 -14.73 -13.63 15.84
CA ARG A 580 -15.88 -13.20 15.02
C ARG A 580 -17.02 -14.19 15.18
N PRO A 581 -18.29 -13.74 15.18
CA PRO A 581 -19.46 -14.60 15.28
C PRO A 581 -19.61 -15.54 14.08
#